data_076647101fb2090be81d826950140a1b
#
_entry.id   076647101fb2090be81d826950140a1b
#
_cell.length_a   1.000
_cell.length_b   1.000
_cell.length_c   1.000
_cell.angle_alpha   90.00
_cell.angle_beta   90.00
_cell.angle_gamma   90.00
#
_symmetry.space_group_name_H-M   'P 1'
#
loop_
_entity.id
_entity.type
_entity.pdbx_description
1 polymer ?
#
loop_
_entity_poly.entity_id
_entity_poly.type
_entity_poly.pdbx_seq_one_letter_code
_entity_poly.pdbx_strand_id
1 'polypeptide(L)' 'LKGDLRALLEQLPDLQGRVLKMRYGIGNDPETLAEPMSLSAIAKQLGVSRDKTRNLERKAIESIRARSRELEGYLAA' A
#
# COMPACT_ATOMS: atom_id res chain seq x y z
N LEU A 1 -11.40 -7.96 9.45
CA LEU A 1 -11.09 -6.75 8.76
C LEU A 1 -9.61 -6.61 8.44
N LYS A 2 -8.75 -7.34 9.18
CA LYS A 2 -7.33 -7.40 8.82
C LYS A 2 -7.12 -8.04 7.44
N GLY A 3 -7.97 -8.97 7.07
CA GLY A 3 -7.91 -9.61 5.77
C GLY A 3 -8.26 -8.67 4.62
N ASP A 4 -9.12 -7.69 4.89
CA ASP A 4 -9.58 -6.76 3.86
C ASP A 4 -8.47 -5.83 3.38
N LEU A 5 -7.64 -5.34 4.29
CA LEU A 5 -6.52 -4.47 3.90
C LEU A 5 -5.51 -5.23 3.04
N ARG A 6 -5.20 -6.46 3.41
CA ARG A 6 -4.30 -7.29 2.62
C ARG A 6 -4.85 -7.58 1.23
N ALA A 7 -6.12 -7.93 1.16
CA ALA A 7 -6.77 -8.19 -0.11
C ALA A 7 -6.72 -6.95 -1.00
N LEU A 8 -6.95 -5.77 -0.42
CA LEU A 8 -6.85 -4.52 -1.15
C LEU A 8 -5.44 -4.27 -1.67
N LEU A 9 -4.43 -4.51 -0.83
CA LEU A 9 -3.04 -4.34 -1.24
C LEU A 9 -2.65 -5.30 -2.36
N GLU A 10 -3.13 -6.53 -2.31
CA GLU A 10 -2.85 -7.51 -3.35
C GLU A 10 -3.48 -7.17 -4.69
N GLN A 11 -4.58 -6.42 -4.68
CA GLN A 11 -5.24 -5.99 -5.90
C GLN A 11 -4.55 -4.80 -6.56
N LEU A 12 -3.64 -4.14 -5.87
CA LEU A 12 -2.89 -3.03 -6.43
C LEU A 12 -1.81 -3.53 -7.40
N PRO A 13 -1.38 -2.70 -8.37
CA PRO A 13 -0.19 -3.01 -9.14
C PRO A 13 0.98 -3.31 -8.22
N ASP A 14 1.86 -4.20 -8.65
CA ASP A 14 2.93 -4.73 -7.80
C ASP A 14 3.75 -3.64 -7.11
N LEU A 15 4.21 -2.64 -7.86
CA LEU A 15 5.02 -1.57 -7.30
C LEU A 15 4.26 -0.72 -6.28
N GLN A 16 2.98 -0.45 -6.54
CA GLN A 16 2.16 0.32 -5.62
C GLN A 16 1.96 -0.41 -4.31
N GLY A 17 1.67 -1.71 -4.38
CA GLY A 17 1.53 -2.53 -3.19
C GLY A 17 2.81 -2.61 -2.39
N ARG A 18 3.95 -2.78 -3.07
CA ARG A 18 5.25 -2.84 -2.42
C ARG A 18 5.58 -1.55 -1.69
N VAL A 19 5.33 -0.40 -2.32
CA VAL A 19 5.60 0.89 -1.71
C VAL A 19 4.82 1.05 -0.41
N LEU A 20 3.53 0.71 -0.42
CA LEU A 20 2.71 0.82 0.78
C LEU A 20 3.16 -0.14 1.88
N LYS A 21 3.49 -1.37 1.53
CA LYS A 21 3.97 -2.34 2.51
C LYS A 21 5.25 -1.87 3.18
N MET A 22 6.19 -1.36 2.38
CA MET A 22 7.45 -0.85 2.91
C MET A 22 7.27 0.43 3.73
N ARG A 23 6.40 1.32 3.25
CA ARG A 23 6.18 2.62 3.89
C ARG A 23 5.56 2.49 5.28
N TYR A 24 4.64 1.56 5.42
CA TYR A 24 3.89 1.39 6.67
C TYR A 24 4.30 0.17 7.48
N GLY A 25 5.36 -0.53 7.05
CA GLY A 25 5.86 -1.66 7.79
C GLY A 25 4.95 -2.88 7.78
N ILE A 26 4.20 -3.07 6.71
CA ILE A 26 3.30 -4.23 6.58
C ILE A 26 4.10 -5.40 6.02
N GLY A 27 4.22 -6.48 6.79
CA GLY A 27 4.90 -7.68 6.34
C GLY A 27 4.04 -8.54 5.42
N ASN A 28 4.65 -9.56 4.85
CA ASN A 28 3.95 -10.54 4.02
C ASN A 28 3.04 -11.44 4.83
N ASP A 29 3.25 -11.49 6.13
CA ASP A 29 2.55 -12.35 7.08
C ASP A 29 1.84 -11.48 8.11
N PRO A 30 0.60 -11.81 8.55
CA PRO A 30 -0.11 -11.00 9.56
C PRO A 30 0.69 -10.81 10.84
N GLU A 31 1.55 -11.75 11.16
CA GLU A 31 2.33 -11.72 12.39
C GLU A 31 3.70 -11.07 12.23
N THR A 32 4.12 -10.80 10.99
CA THR A 32 5.41 -10.21 10.70
C THR A 32 5.26 -8.71 10.55
N LEU A 33 5.84 -7.95 11.48
CA LEU A 33 5.89 -6.51 11.41
C LEU A 33 7.27 -6.09 10.90
N ALA A 34 7.31 -5.36 9.81
CA ALA A 34 8.53 -4.76 9.31
C ALA A 34 8.62 -3.31 9.78
N GLU A 35 9.82 -2.76 9.85
CA GLU A 35 9.97 -1.37 10.20
C GLU A 35 9.54 -0.47 9.04
N PRO A 36 8.79 0.61 9.32
CA PRO A 36 8.46 1.56 8.27
C PRO A 36 9.71 2.16 7.65
N MET A 37 9.69 2.34 6.33
CA MET A 37 10.83 2.88 5.59
C MET A 37 10.53 4.27 5.07
N SER A 38 11.57 5.07 4.90
CA SER A 38 11.45 6.38 4.26
C SER A 38 11.27 6.22 2.75
N LEU A 39 10.73 7.24 2.11
CA LEU A 39 10.57 7.22 0.65
C LEU A 39 11.93 7.06 -0.05
N SER A 40 12.96 7.69 0.47
CA SER A 40 14.31 7.56 -0.10
C SER A 40 14.84 6.14 -0.02
N ALA A 41 14.62 5.46 1.10
CA ALA A 41 15.04 4.08 1.27
C ALA A 41 14.27 3.14 0.34
N ILE A 42 12.96 3.36 0.21
CA ILE A 42 12.12 2.57 -0.68
C ILE A 42 12.56 2.77 -2.14
N ALA A 43 12.82 4.01 -2.53
CA ALA A 43 13.28 4.33 -3.87
C ALA A 43 14.56 3.60 -4.22
N LYS A 44 15.49 3.54 -3.28
CA LYS A 44 16.75 2.81 -3.45
C LYS A 44 16.50 1.32 -3.66
N GLN A 45 15.64 0.73 -2.86
CA GLN A 45 15.37 -0.71 -2.97
C GLN A 45 14.67 -1.06 -4.28
N LEU A 46 13.76 -0.21 -4.73
CA LEU A 46 13.01 -0.47 -5.95
C LEU A 46 13.76 -0.04 -7.22
N GLY A 47 14.85 0.71 -7.06
CA GLY A 47 15.62 1.19 -8.20
C GLY A 47 14.90 2.27 -8.99
N VAL A 48 14.09 3.09 -8.34
CA VAL A 48 13.33 4.18 -8.97
C VAL A 48 13.66 5.49 -8.27
N SER A 49 13.18 6.59 -8.85
CA SER A 49 13.40 7.91 -8.24
C SER A 49 12.50 8.10 -7.02
N ARG A 50 12.90 9.05 -6.17
CA ARG A 50 12.10 9.39 -5.00
C ARG A 50 10.74 9.97 -5.39
N ASP A 51 10.72 10.78 -6.45
CA ASP A 51 9.47 11.35 -6.96
C ASP A 51 8.53 10.28 -7.48
N LYS A 52 9.06 9.28 -8.18
CA LYS A 52 8.26 8.16 -8.64
C LYS A 52 7.70 7.36 -7.46
N THR A 53 8.51 7.18 -6.42
CA THR A 53 8.07 6.48 -5.22
C THR A 53 6.92 7.22 -4.55
N ARG A 54 7.01 8.54 -4.45
CA ARG A 54 5.94 9.37 -3.90
C ARG A 54 4.66 9.25 -4.72
N ASN A 55 4.79 9.27 -6.03
CA ASN A 55 3.64 9.12 -6.92
C ASN A 55 2.99 7.75 -6.78
N LEU A 56 3.80 6.70 -6.66
CA LEU A 56 3.30 5.34 -6.43
C LEU A 56 2.52 5.25 -5.12
N GLU A 57 3.04 5.85 -4.05
CA GLU A 57 2.35 5.88 -2.77
C GLU A 57 1.01 6.59 -2.88
N ARG A 58 1.01 7.77 -3.51
CA ARG A 58 -0.23 8.54 -3.68
C ARG A 58 -1.28 7.76 -4.47
N LYS A 59 -0.88 7.17 -5.59
CA LYS A 59 -1.80 6.39 -6.42
C LYS A 59 -2.34 5.18 -5.67
N ALA A 60 -1.48 4.52 -4.89
CA ALA A 60 -1.90 3.38 -4.11
C ALA A 60 -2.92 3.77 -3.05
N ILE A 61 -2.69 4.88 -2.35
CA ILE A 61 -3.63 5.38 -1.35
C ILE A 61 -4.96 5.76 -1.98
N GLU A 62 -4.92 6.44 -3.13
CA GLU A 62 -6.14 6.81 -3.85
C GLU A 62 -6.95 5.58 -4.24
N SER A 63 -6.29 4.54 -4.72
CA SER A 63 -6.95 3.29 -5.10
C SER A 63 -7.61 2.60 -3.89
N ILE A 64 -6.91 2.59 -2.77
CA ILE A 64 -7.44 1.99 -1.54
C ILE A 64 -8.65 2.78 -1.04
N ARG A 65 -8.58 4.11 -1.06
CA ARG A 65 -9.69 4.95 -0.65
C ARG A 65 -10.93 4.75 -1.52
N ALA A 66 -10.73 4.64 -2.83
CA ALA A 66 -11.83 4.41 -3.75
C ALA A 66 -12.53 3.08 -3.45
N ARG A 67 -11.75 2.03 -3.23
CA ARG A 67 -12.30 0.71 -2.91
C ARG A 67 -12.96 0.69 -1.54
N SER A 68 -12.39 1.40 -0.57
CA SER A 68 -12.96 1.52 0.76
C SER A 68 -14.33 2.20 0.71
N ARG A 69 -14.46 3.23 -0.10
CA ARG A 69 -15.73 3.93 -0.30
C ARG A 69 -16.78 3.02 -0.93
N GLU A 70 -16.38 2.21 -1.89
CA GLU A 70 -17.28 1.24 -2.50
C GLU A 70 -17.80 0.25 -1.47
N LEU A 71 -16.90 -0.26 -0.61
CA LEU A 71 -17.27 -1.17 0.45
C LEU A 71 -18.18 -0.52 1.48
N GLU A 72 -17.87 0.72 1.87
CA GLU A 72 -18.72 1.47 2.81
C GLU A 72 -20.11 1.71 2.24
N GLY A 73 -20.17 2.10 0.97
CA GLY A 73 -21.44 2.29 0.29
C GLY A 73 -22.25 1.01 0.22
N TYR A 74 -21.59 -0.10 -0.04
CA TYR A 74 -22.22 -1.41 -0.10
C TYR A 74 -22.76 -1.83 1.26
N LEU A 75 -21.98 -1.61 2.32
CA LEU A 75 -22.38 -1.99 3.67
C LEU A 75 -23.44 -1.05 4.23
N ALA A 76 -23.45 0.20 3.81
CA ALA A 76 -24.42 1.20 4.27
C ALA A 76 -25.76 1.06 3.58
N ALA A 77 -25.78 0.40 2.46
CA ALA A 77 -27.04 0.15 1.74
C ALA A 77 -27.80 -0.99 2.37
#